data_9a98e4e4239854cc7744139fcc17a9cf
#
_entry.id   9a98e4e4239854cc7744139fcc17a9cf
#
_cell.length_a   1.000
_cell.length_b   1.000
_cell.length_c   1.000
_cell.angle_alpha   90.00
_cell.angle_beta   90.00
_cell.angle_gamma   90.00
#
_symmetry.space_group_name_H-M   'P 1'
#
loop_
_entity.id
_entity.type
_entity.pdbx_description
1 polymer ?
#
loop_
_entity_poly.entity_id
_entity_poly.type
_entity_poly.pdbx_seq_one_letter_code
_entity_poly.pdbx_strand_id
1 'polypeptide(L)'
;MDQFFRDLWAGVQIFHSNFTARYGALVNTVLASVVAAVFLYALLRAIAAGRRGRRSASTLQQRQPDPALTERAAESLAMAIRIPSVTGESGPMGEMARFLKTRYPNAARVMEFSSQPDGSLLLRWRARERTDSDPVLFCGHLDVAPGGDGWTQCGPFDGLRSEGRIWGRGAMDCKGIVVAMLEAAEALIGADFSPRRDIYFAFGCDEETGGAQGAGAMARMLEKQGLQFSLVMDEGGAFQDIYRDGRYYSAAYIGMGEKRHCEYKLTITAPGGHSSEPGRSTALGMLSEAVCRVESVQPHPHILPIVWDQLDETISTFPFLKRFFIANKPLLKLFSGRIFRDDAATKMDGSFPALNMLPQSACAYFDARLLPSDPPEKLLRSLQELVADLPAEAELVSPGEESFITSKKQPMYRLLLGTIEELYPRLPVIPTLMTASEDARHYSSLSDCILRFAPITLGQEGGANTHEGDEYLSEQSLGLAVEFYRTLMKKL
;
A
#
# COMPACT_ATOMS: atom_id res chain seq x y z
N MET A 1 20.21 62.08 -20.26
CA MET A 1 19.52 60.87 -19.75
C MET A 1 19.37 60.88 -18.23
N ASP A 2 20.38 61.22 -17.46
CA ASP A 2 20.33 61.21 -15.98
C ASP A 2 19.32 62.20 -15.38
N GLN A 3 19.14 63.39 -15.99
CA GLN A 3 18.16 64.35 -15.49
C GLN A 3 16.73 63.86 -15.68
N PHE A 4 16.43 63.27 -16.83
CA PHE A 4 15.10 62.71 -17.14
C PHE A 4 14.71 61.59 -16.16
N PHE A 5 15.63 60.65 -15.83
CA PHE A 5 15.33 59.59 -14.86
C PHE A 5 15.18 60.11 -13.43
N ARG A 6 15.92 61.15 -13.03
CA ARG A 6 15.75 61.81 -11.72
C ARG A 6 14.39 62.48 -11.61
N ASP A 7 13.96 63.22 -12.65
CA ASP A 7 12.67 63.91 -12.68
C ASP A 7 11.51 62.90 -12.70
N LEU A 8 11.64 61.82 -13.46
CA LEU A 8 10.67 60.69 -13.49
C LEU A 8 10.54 60.06 -12.10
N TRP A 9 11.69 59.75 -11.45
CA TRP A 9 11.71 59.11 -10.12
C TRP A 9 11.12 60.05 -9.05
N ALA A 10 11.44 61.31 -9.09
CA ALA A 10 10.82 62.34 -8.21
C ALA A 10 9.31 62.44 -8.42
N GLY A 11 8.85 62.40 -9.68
CA GLY A 11 7.42 62.33 -10.01
C GLY A 11 6.72 61.09 -9.48
N VAL A 12 7.36 59.90 -9.58
CA VAL A 12 6.85 58.65 -9.01
C VAL A 12 6.76 58.70 -7.48
N GLN A 13 7.78 59.27 -6.83
CA GLN A 13 7.75 59.44 -5.36
C GLN A 13 6.66 60.39 -4.88
N ILE A 14 6.48 61.54 -5.57
CA ILE A 14 5.41 62.52 -5.26
C ILE A 14 4.04 61.85 -5.51
N PHE A 15 3.86 61.11 -6.60
CA PHE A 15 2.61 60.40 -6.87
C PHE A 15 2.34 59.36 -5.79
N HIS A 16 3.34 58.56 -5.43
CA HIS A 16 3.22 57.54 -4.37
C HIS A 16 2.88 58.17 -3.01
N SER A 17 3.56 59.25 -2.63
CA SER A 17 3.29 60.01 -1.40
C SER A 17 1.87 60.58 -1.37
N ASN A 18 1.44 61.26 -2.44
CA ASN A 18 0.10 61.83 -2.56
C ASN A 18 -1.00 60.77 -2.61
N PHE A 19 -0.76 59.63 -3.30
CA PHE A 19 -1.68 58.51 -3.35
C PHE A 19 -1.82 57.88 -1.96
N THR A 20 -0.71 57.62 -1.27
CA THR A 20 -0.70 57.05 0.07
C THR A 20 -1.36 57.95 1.10
N ALA A 21 -1.12 59.26 1.05
CA ALA A 21 -1.76 60.25 1.94
C ALA A 21 -3.27 60.35 1.71
N ARG A 22 -3.73 60.25 0.46
CA ARG A 22 -5.15 60.42 0.11
C ARG A 22 -5.97 59.13 0.22
N TYR A 23 -5.35 57.99 -0.11
CA TYR A 23 -6.06 56.71 -0.21
C TYR A 23 -5.49 55.62 0.71
N GLY A 24 -4.39 55.86 1.40
CA GLY A 24 -3.70 54.87 2.19
C GLY A 24 -4.59 54.23 3.27
N ALA A 25 -5.36 55.05 3.97
CA ALA A 25 -6.30 54.55 4.99
C ALA A 25 -7.39 53.68 4.38
N LEU A 26 -7.96 54.06 3.22
CA LEU A 26 -8.98 53.31 2.51
C LEU A 26 -8.40 51.99 1.98
N VAL A 27 -7.24 52.01 1.34
CA VAL A 27 -6.54 50.84 0.82
C VAL A 27 -6.21 49.85 1.95
N ASN A 28 -5.69 50.36 3.08
CA ASN A 28 -5.39 49.52 4.24
C ASN A 28 -6.67 48.91 4.84
N THR A 29 -7.77 49.69 4.92
CA THR A 29 -9.06 49.15 5.42
C THR A 29 -9.63 48.11 4.49
N VAL A 30 -9.59 48.31 3.17
CA VAL A 30 -10.04 47.32 2.19
C VAL A 30 -9.17 46.08 2.26
N LEU A 31 -7.84 46.19 2.31
CA LEU A 31 -6.92 45.08 2.44
C LEU A 31 -7.16 44.28 3.72
N ALA A 32 -7.30 45.00 4.86
CA ALA A 32 -7.61 44.34 6.15
C ALA A 32 -8.95 43.59 6.10
N SER A 33 -9.98 44.20 5.48
CA SER A 33 -11.29 43.56 5.31
C SER A 33 -11.23 42.33 4.43
N VAL A 34 -10.46 42.37 3.33
CA VAL A 34 -10.24 41.22 2.45
C VAL A 34 -9.50 40.09 3.20
N VAL A 35 -8.42 40.43 3.94
CA VAL A 35 -7.67 39.44 4.75
C VAL A 35 -8.58 38.82 5.81
N ALA A 36 -9.39 39.64 6.52
CA ALA A 36 -10.34 39.13 7.51
C ALA A 36 -11.40 38.21 6.89
N ALA A 37 -11.94 38.55 5.73
CA ALA A 37 -12.91 37.74 5.01
C ALA A 37 -12.31 36.42 4.54
N VAL A 38 -11.09 36.41 4.01
CA VAL A 38 -10.36 35.21 3.60
C VAL A 38 -10.08 34.33 4.82
N PHE A 39 -9.64 34.89 5.93
CA PHE A 39 -9.41 34.16 7.17
C PHE A 39 -10.69 33.55 7.73
N LEU A 40 -11.79 34.30 7.77
CA LEU A 40 -13.11 33.83 8.20
C LEU A 40 -13.60 32.70 7.30
N TYR A 41 -13.45 32.82 5.99
CA TYR A 41 -13.78 31.76 5.04
C TYR A 41 -12.94 30.48 5.29
N ALA A 42 -11.63 30.63 5.51
CA ALA A 42 -10.74 29.52 5.84
C ALA A 42 -11.13 28.82 7.16
N LEU A 43 -11.53 29.61 8.16
CA LEU A 43 -12.01 29.12 9.45
C LEU A 43 -13.32 28.33 9.30
N LEU A 44 -14.28 28.86 8.56
CA LEU A 44 -15.56 28.20 8.30
C LEU A 44 -15.38 26.88 7.54
N ARG A 45 -14.45 26.83 6.57
CA ARG A 45 -14.08 25.58 5.88
C ARG A 45 -13.54 24.55 6.85
N ALA A 46 -12.63 24.92 7.75
CA ALA A 46 -12.06 24.01 8.74
C ALA A 46 -13.11 23.46 9.73
N ILE A 47 -14.08 24.31 10.14
CA ILE A 47 -15.20 23.89 10.99
C ILE A 47 -16.12 22.92 10.24
N ALA A 48 -16.49 23.24 9.01
CA ALA A 48 -17.37 22.40 8.19
C ALA A 48 -16.72 21.03 7.91
N ALA A 49 -15.43 21.01 7.58
CA ALA A 49 -14.65 19.79 7.37
C ALA A 49 -14.65 18.90 8.63
N GLY A 50 -14.59 19.47 9.82
CA GLY A 50 -14.62 18.71 11.07
C GLY A 50 -15.96 18.06 11.41
N ARG A 51 -17.04 18.38 10.68
CA ARG A 51 -18.37 17.77 10.88
C ARG A 51 -18.60 16.56 9.99
N ARG A 52 -17.75 16.33 8.99
CA ARG A 52 -17.84 15.18 8.07
C ARG A 52 -17.40 13.90 8.77
N GLY A 53 -18.01 12.77 8.44
CA GLY A 53 -17.55 11.42 8.83
C GLY A 53 -17.55 11.06 10.32
N ARG A 54 -18.09 11.94 11.22
CA ARG A 54 -18.10 11.66 12.65
C ARG A 54 -19.24 10.74 13.04
N ARG A 55 -18.92 9.58 13.59
CA ARG A 55 -19.88 8.59 14.10
C ARG A 55 -19.58 8.24 15.56
N SER A 56 -20.62 7.89 16.32
CA SER A 56 -20.49 7.47 17.72
C SER A 56 -20.36 5.96 17.89
N ALA A 57 -20.64 5.18 16.85
CA ALA A 57 -20.51 3.72 16.83
C ALA A 57 -19.89 3.26 15.51
N SER A 58 -19.16 2.15 15.55
CA SER A 58 -18.61 1.53 14.35
C SER A 58 -19.74 1.02 13.45
N THR A 59 -19.66 1.33 12.17
CA THR A 59 -20.57 0.80 11.16
C THR A 59 -20.15 -0.62 10.77
N LEU A 60 -18.87 -0.93 10.88
CA LEU A 60 -18.29 -2.24 10.53
C LEU A 60 -18.71 -3.31 11.55
N GLN A 61 -18.65 -2.98 12.85
CA GLN A 61 -19.02 -3.90 13.93
C GLN A 61 -20.52 -4.22 14.00
N GLN A 62 -21.39 -3.35 13.48
CA GLN A 62 -22.85 -3.56 13.54
C GLN A 62 -23.34 -4.61 12.54
N ARG A 63 -22.56 -4.90 11.50
CA ARG A 63 -22.95 -5.87 10.49
C ARG A 63 -22.61 -7.28 10.96
N GLN A 64 -23.58 -8.18 10.87
CA GLN A 64 -23.40 -9.61 11.14
C GLN A 64 -23.42 -10.36 9.81
N PRO A 65 -22.40 -11.23 9.55
CA PRO A 65 -22.38 -12.07 8.37
C PRO A 65 -23.35 -13.26 8.48
N ASP A 66 -23.57 -13.95 7.36
CA ASP A 66 -24.27 -15.23 7.33
C ASP A 66 -23.54 -16.25 8.25
N PRO A 67 -24.21 -16.77 9.32
CA PRO A 67 -23.54 -17.65 10.27
C PRO A 67 -23.03 -18.95 9.65
N ALA A 68 -23.73 -19.53 8.69
CA ALA A 68 -23.34 -20.80 8.07
C ALA A 68 -22.11 -20.64 7.18
N LEU A 69 -22.04 -19.54 6.41
CA LEU A 69 -20.85 -19.21 5.62
C LEU A 69 -19.67 -18.85 6.50
N THR A 70 -19.92 -18.14 7.60
CA THR A 70 -18.87 -17.75 8.55
C THR A 70 -18.26 -18.98 9.21
N GLU A 71 -19.07 -19.89 9.72
CA GLU A 71 -18.60 -21.12 10.35
C GLU A 71 -17.74 -21.96 9.39
N ARG A 72 -18.23 -22.14 8.16
CA ARG A 72 -17.50 -22.90 7.14
C ARG A 72 -16.17 -22.22 6.76
N ALA A 73 -16.15 -20.90 6.62
CA ALA A 73 -14.93 -20.13 6.32
C ALA A 73 -13.92 -20.21 7.48
N ALA A 74 -14.39 -20.09 8.72
CA ALA A 74 -13.55 -20.20 9.91
C ALA A 74 -12.91 -21.58 10.03
N GLU A 75 -13.66 -22.64 9.76
CA GLU A 75 -13.12 -24.00 9.70
C GLU A 75 -12.08 -24.13 8.58
N SER A 76 -12.37 -23.63 7.39
CA SER A 76 -11.44 -23.67 6.23
C SER A 76 -10.14 -22.94 6.53
N LEU A 77 -10.21 -21.76 7.15
CA LEU A 77 -9.02 -20.97 7.51
C LEU A 77 -8.19 -21.70 8.58
N ALA A 78 -8.84 -22.21 9.62
CA ALA A 78 -8.15 -22.97 10.67
C ALA A 78 -7.41 -24.20 10.09
N MET A 79 -8.01 -24.89 9.13
CA MET A 79 -7.36 -25.99 8.42
C MET A 79 -6.20 -25.51 7.53
N ALA A 80 -6.37 -24.39 6.81
CA ALA A 80 -5.33 -23.83 5.97
C ALA A 80 -4.10 -23.35 6.77
N ILE A 81 -4.31 -22.79 7.96
CA ILE A 81 -3.23 -22.37 8.87
C ILE A 81 -2.38 -23.56 9.30
N ARG A 82 -2.99 -24.73 9.54
CA ARG A 82 -2.27 -25.97 9.95
C ARG A 82 -1.31 -26.51 8.90
N ILE A 83 -1.38 -26.01 7.69
CA ILE A 83 -0.39 -26.31 6.64
C ILE A 83 0.69 -25.22 6.70
N PRO A 84 1.90 -25.51 7.23
CA PRO A 84 2.95 -24.53 7.45
C PRO A 84 3.66 -24.16 6.13
N SER A 85 2.95 -23.48 5.25
CA SER A 85 3.44 -23.09 3.91
C SER A 85 4.43 -21.91 3.99
N VAL A 86 5.50 -22.06 4.76
CA VAL A 86 6.57 -21.06 4.87
C VAL A 86 7.27 -20.89 3.53
N THR A 87 7.54 -19.65 3.15
CA THR A 87 8.19 -19.33 1.88
C THR A 87 9.49 -20.07 1.70
N GLY A 88 9.70 -20.66 0.51
CA GLY A 88 10.86 -21.50 0.20
C GLY A 88 10.71 -22.99 0.53
N GLU A 89 9.64 -23.42 1.21
CA GLU A 89 9.36 -24.81 1.53
C GLU A 89 8.37 -25.42 0.53
N SER A 90 8.85 -26.29 -0.37
CA SER A 90 8.03 -26.84 -1.47
C SER A 90 6.99 -27.89 -1.05
N GLY A 91 7.25 -28.65 0.01
CA GLY A 91 6.35 -29.72 0.48
C GLY A 91 4.98 -29.21 0.92
N PRO A 92 4.91 -28.26 1.85
CA PRO A 92 3.66 -27.66 2.32
C PRO A 92 2.86 -26.94 1.23
N MET A 93 3.52 -26.35 0.20
CA MET A 93 2.83 -25.72 -0.93
C MET A 93 1.99 -26.72 -1.73
N GLY A 94 2.56 -27.91 -2.02
CA GLY A 94 1.82 -28.99 -2.68
C GLY A 94 0.66 -29.53 -1.82
N GLU A 95 0.79 -29.49 -0.50
CA GLU A 95 -0.30 -29.85 0.43
C GLU A 95 -1.41 -28.80 0.41
N MET A 96 -1.06 -27.50 0.43
CA MET A 96 -2.00 -26.40 0.32
C MET A 96 -2.82 -26.48 -0.97
N ALA A 97 -2.20 -26.74 -2.11
CA ALA A 97 -2.88 -26.91 -3.39
C ALA A 97 -3.90 -28.05 -3.35
N ARG A 98 -3.52 -29.22 -2.77
CA ARG A 98 -4.43 -30.36 -2.59
C ARG A 98 -5.57 -30.05 -1.63
N PHE A 99 -5.28 -29.37 -0.53
CA PHE A 99 -6.27 -28.92 0.45
C PHE A 99 -7.33 -28.05 -0.23
N LEU A 100 -6.95 -27.00 -0.93
CA LEU A 100 -7.89 -26.09 -1.60
C LEU A 100 -8.78 -26.82 -2.60
N LYS A 101 -8.20 -27.70 -3.42
CA LYS A 101 -8.98 -28.50 -4.38
C LYS A 101 -9.98 -29.46 -3.72
N THR A 102 -9.63 -30.01 -2.56
CA THR A 102 -10.49 -30.94 -1.83
C THR A 102 -11.57 -30.21 -1.03
N ARG A 103 -11.22 -29.05 -0.44
CA ARG A 103 -12.13 -28.27 0.40
C ARG A 103 -13.23 -27.59 -0.41
N TYR A 104 -12.95 -27.24 -1.67
CA TYR A 104 -13.85 -26.53 -2.57
C TYR A 104 -14.27 -27.39 -3.78
N PRO A 105 -15.11 -28.43 -3.58
CA PRO A 105 -15.42 -29.40 -4.62
C PRO A 105 -16.24 -28.84 -5.78
N ASN A 106 -17.11 -27.84 -5.56
CA ASN A 106 -17.86 -27.20 -6.64
C ASN A 106 -16.91 -26.36 -7.51
N ALA A 107 -16.02 -25.59 -6.88
CA ALA A 107 -14.99 -24.85 -7.57
C ALA A 107 -14.04 -25.80 -8.35
N ALA A 108 -13.60 -26.90 -7.72
CA ALA A 108 -12.75 -27.89 -8.36
C ALA A 108 -13.40 -28.58 -9.58
N ARG A 109 -14.72 -28.69 -9.61
CA ARG A 109 -15.48 -29.26 -10.73
C ARG A 109 -15.69 -28.29 -11.88
N VAL A 110 -15.86 -27.00 -11.58
CA VAL A 110 -16.28 -25.96 -12.55
C VAL A 110 -15.11 -25.14 -13.06
N MET A 111 -14.14 -24.86 -12.19
CA MET A 111 -12.98 -24.05 -12.54
C MET A 111 -11.86 -24.89 -13.16
N GLU A 112 -11.10 -24.27 -14.03
CA GLU A 112 -9.84 -24.82 -14.52
C GLU A 112 -8.76 -24.53 -13.47
N PHE A 113 -8.20 -25.60 -12.89
CA PHE A 113 -7.10 -25.51 -11.91
C PHE A 113 -5.76 -25.80 -12.61
N SER A 114 -4.87 -24.84 -12.61
CA SER A 114 -3.50 -24.95 -13.10
C SER A 114 -2.53 -24.74 -11.95
N SER A 115 -1.79 -25.79 -11.57
CA SER A 115 -0.71 -25.69 -10.59
C SER A 115 0.60 -25.41 -11.31
N GLN A 116 1.35 -24.45 -10.81
CA GLN A 116 2.69 -24.14 -11.30
C GLN A 116 3.73 -25.03 -10.60
N PRO A 117 4.94 -25.18 -11.15
CA PRO A 117 5.98 -26.06 -10.56
C PRO A 117 6.42 -25.64 -9.15
N ASP A 118 6.31 -24.37 -8.81
CA ASP A 118 6.62 -23.77 -7.52
C ASP A 118 5.53 -23.96 -6.46
N GLY A 119 4.33 -24.44 -6.87
CA GLY A 119 3.16 -24.63 -6.02
C GLY A 119 2.12 -23.53 -6.13
N SER A 120 2.41 -22.45 -6.87
CA SER A 120 1.42 -21.39 -7.17
C SER A 120 0.23 -21.96 -7.94
N LEU A 121 -0.95 -21.36 -7.75
CA LEU A 121 -2.19 -21.80 -8.35
C LEU A 121 -2.81 -20.71 -9.21
N LEU A 122 -3.16 -21.07 -10.44
CA LEU A 122 -4.01 -20.24 -11.30
C LEU A 122 -5.33 -20.97 -11.53
N LEU A 123 -6.44 -20.34 -11.14
CA LEU A 123 -7.78 -20.83 -11.35
C LEU A 123 -8.52 -19.93 -12.33
N ARG A 124 -9.34 -20.53 -13.19
CA ARG A 124 -10.21 -19.81 -14.11
C ARG A 124 -11.65 -20.29 -13.98
N TRP A 125 -12.53 -19.38 -13.61
CA TRP A 125 -13.98 -19.60 -13.63
C TRP A 125 -14.55 -18.95 -14.88
N ARG A 126 -14.93 -19.78 -15.85
CA ARG A 126 -15.45 -19.30 -17.15
C ARG A 126 -16.87 -18.80 -17.01
N ALA A 127 -17.18 -17.72 -17.70
CA ALA A 127 -18.54 -17.32 -17.99
C ALA A 127 -19.26 -18.39 -18.83
N ARG A 128 -20.53 -18.68 -18.53
CA ARG A 128 -21.31 -19.65 -19.36
C ARG A 128 -21.58 -19.10 -20.76
N GLU A 129 -21.88 -17.81 -20.85
CA GLU A 129 -22.09 -17.12 -22.12
C GLU A 129 -20.80 -16.45 -22.56
N ARG A 130 -20.49 -16.57 -23.87
CA ARG A 130 -19.31 -15.91 -24.42
C ARG A 130 -19.51 -14.39 -24.34
N THR A 131 -18.55 -13.70 -23.76
CA THR A 131 -18.56 -12.25 -23.60
C THR A 131 -17.32 -11.65 -24.25
N ASP A 132 -17.45 -10.44 -24.80
CA ASP A 132 -16.32 -9.63 -25.28
C ASP A 132 -15.70 -8.77 -24.16
N SER A 133 -16.18 -8.96 -22.92
CA SER A 133 -15.65 -8.23 -21.76
C SER A 133 -14.35 -8.86 -21.29
N ASP A 134 -13.35 -8.02 -21.04
CA ASP A 134 -12.08 -8.47 -20.44
C ASP A 134 -12.34 -9.14 -19.09
N PRO A 135 -11.60 -10.22 -18.78
CA PRO A 135 -11.71 -10.93 -17.52
C PRO A 135 -11.30 -10.04 -16.34
N VAL A 136 -11.51 -10.56 -15.13
CA VAL A 136 -10.98 -9.99 -13.89
C VAL A 136 -10.03 -10.99 -13.23
N LEU A 137 -9.05 -10.48 -12.49
CA LEU A 137 -8.09 -11.25 -11.74
C LEU A 137 -8.16 -10.87 -10.25
N PHE A 138 -8.38 -11.86 -9.40
CA PHE A 138 -8.19 -11.77 -7.96
C PHE A 138 -6.86 -12.41 -7.59
N CYS A 139 -6.04 -11.68 -6.83
CA CYS A 139 -4.73 -12.11 -6.37
C CYS A 139 -4.74 -12.39 -4.87
N GLY A 140 -3.75 -13.13 -4.43
CA GLY A 140 -3.39 -13.42 -3.06
C GLY A 140 -2.23 -14.41 -3.06
N HIS A 141 -1.72 -14.74 -1.89
CA HIS A 141 -0.61 -15.71 -1.79
C HIS A 141 -0.92 -16.85 -0.81
N LEU A 142 -0.21 -17.96 -0.97
CA LEU A 142 -0.36 -19.17 -0.19
C LEU A 142 0.79 -19.39 0.79
N ASP A 143 1.92 -18.75 0.53
CA ASP A 143 3.06 -18.74 1.42
C ASP A 143 2.82 -17.85 2.62
N VAL A 144 3.66 -17.99 3.62
CA VAL A 144 3.62 -17.22 4.85
C VAL A 144 5.04 -16.96 5.35
N ALA A 145 5.23 -15.86 6.07
CA ALA A 145 6.44 -15.60 6.82
C ALA A 145 6.71 -16.71 7.85
N PRO A 146 7.97 -16.95 8.27
CA PRO A 146 8.30 -17.88 9.34
C PRO A 146 7.48 -17.64 10.60
N GLY A 147 7.23 -18.71 11.36
CA GLY A 147 6.43 -18.65 12.60
C GLY A 147 6.92 -17.61 13.60
N GLY A 148 8.25 -17.47 13.75
CA GLY A 148 8.84 -16.51 14.70
C GLY A 148 8.54 -16.82 16.16
N ASP A 149 8.86 -15.87 17.02
CA ASP A 149 8.63 -15.92 18.47
C ASP A 149 7.39 -15.10 18.87
N GLY A 150 7.06 -15.11 20.17
CA GLY A 150 6.01 -14.24 20.74
C GLY A 150 4.60 -14.82 20.71
N TRP A 151 4.44 -16.11 20.39
CA TRP A 151 3.15 -16.78 20.43
C TRP A 151 2.76 -17.14 21.87
N THR A 152 1.62 -16.62 22.34
CA THR A 152 1.10 -16.82 23.70
C THR A 152 -0.25 -17.54 23.72
N GLN A 153 -1.03 -17.45 22.65
CA GLN A 153 -2.35 -18.07 22.55
C GLN A 153 -2.25 -19.53 22.04
N CYS A 154 -1.39 -19.77 21.06
CA CYS A 154 -1.18 -21.09 20.46
C CYS A 154 0.16 -21.10 19.69
N GLY A 155 0.54 -22.22 19.12
CA GLY A 155 1.65 -22.26 18.14
C GLY A 155 1.28 -21.59 16.82
N PRO A 156 2.28 -21.16 16.02
CA PRO A 156 2.05 -20.38 14.79
C PRO A 156 1.20 -21.11 13.74
N PHE A 157 1.17 -22.44 13.77
CA PHE A 157 0.44 -23.28 12.80
C PHE A 157 -0.62 -24.17 13.44
N ASP A 158 -1.10 -23.85 14.65
CA ASP A 158 -2.13 -24.64 15.31
C ASP A 158 -3.54 -24.41 14.74
N GLY A 159 -3.78 -23.23 14.15
CA GLY A 159 -5.09 -22.86 13.63
C GLY A 159 -6.17 -22.93 14.72
N LEU A 160 -5.85 -22.35 15.90
CA LEU A 160 -6.76 -22.35 17.04
C LEU A 160 -7.96 -21.44 16.76
N ARG A 161 -9.17 -21.96 16.99
CA ARG A 161 -10.39 -21.15 17.05
C ARG A 161 -10.79 -20.93 18.50
N SER A 162 -10.77 -19.68 18.96
CA SER A 162 -11.12 -19.33 20.32
C SER A 162 -11.65 -17.89 20.37
N GLU A 163 -12.67 -17.64 21.19
CA GLU A 163 -13.24 -16.31 21.42
C GLU A 163 -13.65 -15.56 20.14
N GLY A 164 -14.17 -16.27 19.13
CA GLY A 164 -14.58 -15.70 17.85
C GLY A 164 -13.42 -15.26 16.96
N ARG A 165 -12.21 -15.78 17.22
CA ARG A 165 -10.97 -15.53 16.48
C ARG A 165 -10.35 -16.82 15.98
N ILE A 166 -9.65 -16.70 14.87
CA ILE A 166 -8.86 -17.77 14.27
C ILE A 166 -7.41 -17.34 14.35
N TRP A 167 -6.63 -18.04 15.15
CA TRP A 167 -5.25 -17.70 15.50
C TRP A 167 -4.27 -18.52 14.66
N GLY A 168 -3.22 -17.87 14.19
CA GLY A 168 -2.09 -18.50 13.54
C GLY A 168 -1.51 -17.67 12.38
N ARG A 169 -0.29 -18.02 11.99
CA ARG A 169 0.45 -17.38 10.89
C ARG A 169 -0.30 -17.58 9.56
N GLY A 170 -0.52 -16.47 8.84
CA GLY A 170 -1.30 -16.46 7.61
C GLY A 170 -2.80 -16.25 7.82
N ALA A 171 -3.27 -16.07 9.07
CA ALA A 171 -4.67 -15.74 9.32
C ALA A 171 -5.07 -14.43 8.62
N MET A 172 -4.22 -13.42 8.70
CA MET A 172 -4.37 -12.13 8.04
C MET A 172 -3.68 -12.09 6.69
N ASP A 173 -2.46 -12.58 6.60
CA ASP A 173 -1.52 -12.40 5.52
C ASP A 173 -1.09 -13.75 4.93
N CYS A 174 -1.73 -14.24 3.83
CA CYS A 174 -3.06 -13.79 3.40
C CYS A 174 -4.03 -14.95 3.16
N LYS A 175 -3.83 -16.13 3.87
CA LYS A 175 -4.71 -17.31 3.74
C LYS A 175 -6.18 -16.97 4.01
N GLY A 176 -6.45 -16.01 4.93
CA GLY A 176 -7.79 -15.55 5.22
C GLY A 176 -8.50 -14.95 4.00
N ILE A 177 -7.76 -14.21 3.19
CA ILE A 177 -8.26 -13.59 1.96
C ILE A 177 -8.53 -14.66 0.89
N VAL A 178 -7.58 -15.59 0.70
CA VAL A 178 -7.73 -16.72 -0.23
C VAL A 178 -8.94 -17.58 0.13
N VAL A 179 -9.11 -17.90 1.41
CA VAL A 179 -10.29 -18.62 1.92
C VAL A 179 -11.57 -17.86 1.64
N ALA A 180 -11.61 -16.54 1.92
CA ALA A 180 -12.80 -15.72 1.68
C ALA A 180 -13.21 -15.71 0.20
N MET A 181 -12.25 -15.58 -0.71
CA MET A 181 -12.49 -15.64 -2.17
C MET A 181 -13.07 -17.00 -2.59
N LEU A 182 -12.47 -18.09 -2.14
CA LEU A 182 -12.87 -19.43 -2.53
C LEU A 182 -14.20 -19.86 -1.88
N GLU A 183 -14.46 -19.51 -0.63
CA GLU A 183 -15.78 -19.73 0.01
C GLU A 183 -16.90 -18.99 -0.72
N ALA A 184 -16.64 -17.74 -1.15
CA ALA A 184 -17.60 -16.97 -1.94
C ALA A 184 -17.90 -17.64 -3.29
N ALA A 185 -16.86 -18.06 -4.00
CA ALA A 185 -16.98 -18.74 -5.29
C ALA A 185 -17.67 -20.11 -5.15
N GLU A 186 -17.29 -20.90 -4.16
CA GLU A 186 -17.88 -22.23 -3.86
C GLU A 186 -19.39 -22.12 -3.60
N ALA A 187 -19.79 -21.12 -2.78
CA ALA A 187 -21.19 -20.86 -2.47
C ALA A 187 -21.98 -20.42 -3.71
N LEU A 188 -21.41 -19.58 -4.57
CA LEU A 188 -22.05 -19.13 -5.80
C LEU A 188 -22.20 -20.26 -6.81
N ILE A 189 -21.17 -21.06 -7.02
CA ILE A 189 -21.21 -22.22 -7.94
C ILE A 189 -22.20 -23.27 -7.41
N GLY A 190 -22.23 -23.51 -6.10
CA GLY A 190 -23.21 -24.40 -5.47
C GLY A 190 -24.66 -23.94 -5.64
N ALA A 191 -24.89 -22.64 -5.80
CA ALA A 191 -26.19 -22.03 -6.13
C ALA A 191 -26.44 -21.91 -7.65
N ASP A 192 -25.68 -22.61 -8.49
CA ASP A 192 -25.75 -22.59 -9.96
C ASP A 192 -25.53 -21.21 -10.59
N PHE A 193 -24.85 -20.29 -9.90
CA PHE A 193 -24.48 -19.00 -10.44
C PHE A 193 -23.31 -19.13 -11.43
N SER A 194 -23.32 -18.31 -12.48
CA SER A 194 -22.22 -18.14 -13.41
C SER A 194 -21.92 -16.66 -13.62
N PRO A 195 -20.68 -16.22 -13.58
CA PRO A 195 -20.32 -14.83 -13.82
C PRO A 195 -20.60 -14.44 -15.30
N ARG A 196 -20.66 -13.13 -15.56
CA ARG A 196 -20.87 -12.57 -16.90
C ARG A 196 -19.56 -12.40 -17.68
N ARG A 197 -18.42 -12.54 -17.01
CA ARG A 197 -17.06 -12.52 -17.57
C ARG A 197 -16.21 -13.55 -16.85
N ASP A 198 -15.13 -13.97 -17.46
CA ASP A 198 -14.20 -14.90 -16.85
C ASP A 198 -13.60 -14.26 -15.58
N ILE A 199 -13.55 -15.03 -14.51
CA ILE A 199 -12.88 -14.66 -13.26
C ILE A 199 -11.66 -15.56 -13.08
N TYR A 200 -10.50 -14.94 -12.94
CA TYR A 200 -9.27 -15.63 -12.61
C TYR A 200 -8.92 -15.42 -11.13
N PHE A 201 -8.28 -16.41 -10.54
CA PHE A 201 -7.65 -16.32 -9.22
C PHE A 201 -6.20 -16.75 -9.39
N ALA A 202 -5.26 -15.89 -9.00
CA ALA A 202 -3.84 -16.17 -8.99
C ALA A 202 -3.35 -16.16 -7.55
N PHE A 203 -2.91 -17.30 -7.07
CA PHE A 203 -2.38 -17.47 -5.72
C PHE A 203 -0.91 -17.82 -5.79
N GLY A 204 -0.05 -16.82 -5.44
CA GLY A 204 1.40 -16.95 -5.41
C GLY A 204 1.89 -17.80 -4.26
N CYS A 205 3.16 -18.17 -4.28
CA CYS A 205 3.81 -18.98 -3.23
C CYS A 205 5.15 -18.40 -2.76
N ASP A 206 5.49 -17.18 -3.15
CA ASP A 206 6.74 -16.49 -2.80
C ASP A 206 6.56 -14.97 -2.62
N GLU A 207 5.34 -14.53 -2.27
CA GLU A 207 5.03 -13.10 -2.06
C GLU A 207 5.96 -12.50 -1.00
N GLU A 208 6.14 -13.17 0.13
CA GLU A 208 6.95 -12.77 1.28
C GLU A 208 8.45 -12.54 0.92
N THR A 209 8.86 -13.00 -0.25
CA THR A 209 10.19 -12.81 -0.82
C THR A 209 10.19 -12.10 -2.17
N GLY A 210 9.06 -11.48 -2.53
CA GLY A 210 8.93 -10.60 -3.68
C GLY A 210 8.21 -11.15 -4.90
N GLY A 211 7.58 -12.35 -4.84
CA GLY A 211 6.61 -12.85 -5.83
C GLY A 211 7.15 -13.17 -7.23
N ALA A 212 8.46 -13.20 -7.42
CA ALA A 212 9.05 -13.30 -8.77
C ALA A 212 8.80 -14.65 -9.45
N GLN A 213 8.76 -15.76 -8.68
CA GLN A 213 8.56 -17.12 -9.19
C GLN A 213 7.06 -17.47 -9.24
N GLY A 214 6.25 -16.98 -8.30
CA GLY A 214 4.81 -17.16 -8.25
C GLY A 214 4.06 -16.17 -9.14
N ALA A 215 3.68 -15.03 -8.59
CA ALA A 215 2.89 -14.02 -9.29
C ALA A 215 3.58 -13.52 -10.57
N GLY A 216 4.88 -13.24 -10.52
CA GLY A 216 5.65 -12.78 -11.66
C GLY A 216 5.71 -13.82 -12.79
N ALA A 217 5.86 -15.10 -12.48
CA ALA A 217 5.82 -16.16 -13.51
C ALA A 217 4.41 -16.34 -14.09
N MET A 218 3.36 -16.28 -13.26
CA MET A 218 1.98 -16.33 -13.72
C MET A 218 1.66 -15.13 -14.61
N ALA A 219 2.08 -13.92 -14.24
CA ALA A 219 1.89 -12.72 -15.05
C ALA A 219 2.52 -12.86 -16.44
N ARG A 220 3.80 -13.28 -16.51
CA ARG A 220 4.48 -13.53 -17.79
C ARG A 220 3.78 -14.60 -18.64
N MET A 221 3.20 -15.63 -18.02
CA MET A 221 2.44 -16.68 -18.72
C MET A 221 1.14 -16.11 -19.32
N LEU A 222 0.40 -15.32 -18.53
CA LEU A 222 -0.86 -14.69 -18.95
C LEU A 222 -0.62 -13.65 -20.07
N GLU A 223 0.47 -12.88 -19.99
CA GLU A 223 0.91 -11.93 -21.01
C GLU A 223 1.21 -12.63 -22.36
N LYS A 224 1.92 -13.77 -22.32
CA LYS A 224 2.18 -14.59 -23.51
C LYS A 224 0.91 -15.15 -24.15
N GLN A 225 -0.17 -15.32 -23.38
CA GLN A 225 -1.49 -15.70 -23.88
C GLN A 225 -2.28 -14.51 -24.44
N GLY A 226 -1.74 -13.28 -24.37
CA GLY A 226 -2.40 -12.06 -24.86
C GLY A 226 -3.59 -11.64 -24.00
N LEU A 227 -3.64 -12.04 -22.73
CA LEU A 227 -4.71 -11.67 -21.83
C LEU A 227 -4.53 -10.24 -21.33
N GLN A 228 -5.66 -9.53 -21.24
CA GLN A 228 -5.80 -8.25 -20.55
C GLN A 228 -6.92 -8.37 -19.53
N PHE A 229 -6.79 -7.70 -18.38
CA PHE A 229 -7.78 -7.72 -17.31
C PHE A 229 -8.43 -6.34 -17.15
N SER A 230 -9.74 -6.31 -17.01
CA SER A 230 -10.46 -5.07 -16.67
C SER A 230 -10.25 -4.66 -15.21
N LEU A 231 -9.83 -5.60 -14.35
CA LEU A 231 -9.49 -5.41 -12.94
C LEU A 231 -8.47 -6.46 -12.52
N VAL A 232 -7.43 -6.02 -11.84
CA VAL A 232 -6.63 -6.84 -10.93
C VAL A 232 -6.91 -6.36 -9.52
N MET A 233 -7.31 -7.26 -8.63
CA MET A 233 -7.60 -6.94 -7.23
C MET A 233 -6.80 -7.85 -6.33
N ASP A 234 -5.98 -7.24 -5.50
CA ASP A 234 -5.09 -7.90 -4.55
C ASP A 234 -5.40 -7.44 -3.12
N GLU A 235 -4.68 -7.98 -2.16
CA GLU A 235 -4.71 -7.54 -0.78
C GLU A 235 -4.13 -6.13 -0.57
N GLY A 236 -3.86 -5.74 0.69
CA GLY A 236 -3.17 -4.52 1.11
C GLY A 236 -4.10 -3.51 1.76
N GLY A 237 -5.01 -2.86 1.03
CA GLY A 237 -6.03 -1.98 1.62
C GLY A 237 -7.11 -2.79 2.36
N ALA A 238 -7.81 -2.17 3.34
CA ALA A 238 -8.78 -2.88 4.17
C ALA A 238 -9.85 -1.94 4.75
N PHE A 239 -10.85 -2.52 5.40
CA PHE A 239 -11.69 -1.77 6.31
C PHE A 239 -10.93 -1.46 7.61
N GLN A 240 -11.07 -0.24 8.12
CA GLN A 240 -10.43 0.15 9.38
C GLN A 240 -11.44 0.82 10.31
N ASP A 241 -11.40 0.42 11.57
CA ASP A 241 -12.10 1.05 12.68
C ASP A 241 -11.09 1.71 13.61
N ILE A 242 -11.04 3.03 13.59
CA ILE A 242 -10.18 3.81 14.49
C ILE A 242 -11.05 4.43 15.58
N TYR A 243 -10.89 3.97 16.81
CA TYR A 243 -11.54 4.58 17.97
C TYR A 243 -10.67 5.71 18.54
N ARG A 244 -11.21 6.92 18.54
CA ARG A 244 -10.50 8.11 19.03
C ARG A 244 -11.49 9.13 19.59
N ASP A 245 -11.15 9.73 20.73
CA ASP A 245 -11.93 10.81 21.37
C ASP A 245 -13.42 10.42 21.57
N GLY A 246 -13.68 9.15 21.99
CA GLY A 246 -15.03 8.65 22.22
C GLY A 246 -15.85 8.36 20.94
N ARG A 247 -15.20 8.23 19.79
CA ARG A 247 -15.86 8.04 18.48
C ARG A 247 -15.11 7.05 17.62
N TYR A 248 -15.85 6.35 16.77
CA TYR A 248 -15.30 5.56 15.69
C TYR A 248 -15.15 6.38 14.41
N TYR A 249 -14.06 6.14 13.71
CA TYR A 249 -13.77 6.62 12.37
C TYR A 249 -13.58 5.40 11.47
N SER A 250 -14.71 4.86 11.01
CA SER A 250 -14.74 3.70 10.13
C SER A 250 -14.58 4.14 8.69
N ALA A 251 -13.73 3.47 7.92
CA ALA A 251 -13.52 3.73 6.50
C ALA A 251 -13.03 2.48 5.77
N ALA A 252 -13.23 2.43 4.46
CA ALA A 252 -12.57 1.51 3.56
C ALA A 252 -11.35 2.20 2.94
N TYR A 253 -10.16 1.64 3.12
CA TYR A 253 -8.92 2.12 2.50
C TYR A 253 -8.64 1.28 1.27
N ILE A 254 -8.60 1.89 0.10
CA ILE A 254 -8.33 1.21 -1.17
C ILE A 254 -7.00 1.69 -1.70
N GLY A 255 -6.04 0.77 -1.85
CA GLY A 255 -4.76 1.03 -2.50
C GLY A 255 -4.97 1.22 -4.01
N MET A 256 -4.71 2.43 -4.49
CA MET A 256 -4.81 2.81 -5.91
C MET A 256 -3.48 2.68 -6.64
N GLY A 257 -2.42 2.46 -5.94
CA GLY A 257 -1.05 2.29 -6.38
C GLY A 257 -0.15 2.05 -5.18
N GLU A 258 1.11 1.75 -5.43
CA GLU A 258 2.11 1.51 -4.41
C GLU A 258 3.39 2.27 -4.70
N LYS A 259 4.26 2.42 -3.69
CA LYS A 259 5.61 2.92 -3.89
C LYS A 259 6.45 1.85 -4.59
N ARG A 260 7.25 2.27 -5.57
CA ARG A 260 8.17 1.39 -6.29
C ARG A 260 9.35 1.02 -5.38
N HIS A 261 9.58 -0.27 -5.20
CA HIS A 261 10.74 -0.78 -4.46
C HIS A 261 11.95 -0.84 -5.39
N CYS A 262 13.02 -0.14 -5.02
CA CYS A 262 14.26 -0.11 -5.79
C CYS A 262 15.44 -0.43 -4.88
N GLU A 263 16.41 -1.19 -5.38
CA GLU A 263 17.61 -1.53 -4.65
C GLU A 263 18.84 -0.86 -5.28
N TYR A 264 19.62 -0.20 -4.44
CA TYR A 264 20.86 0.44 -4.82
C TYR A 264 22.01 -0.15 -4.01
N LYS A 265 23.20 -0.18 -4.60
CA LYS A 265 24.41 -0.60 -3.92
C LYS A 265 25.46 0.47 -4.05
N LEU A 266 26.15 0.71 -2.94
CA LEU A 266 27.30 1.59 -2.87
C LEU A 266 28.52 0.75 -2.53
N THR A 267 29.54 0.79 -3.37
CA THR A 267 30.79 0.05 -3.19
C THR A 267 31.94 1.02 -3.05
N ILE A 268 32.74 0.87 -2.01
CA ILE A 268 34.01 1.59 -1.80
C ILE A 268 35.16 0.61 -2.05
N THR A 269 36.14 1.02 -2.85
CA THR A 269 37.35 0.27 -3.06
C THR A 269 38.56 1.03 -2.46
N ALA A 270 39.37 0.36 -1.69
CA ALA A 270 40.58 0.93 -1.08
C ALA A 270 41.73 -0.07 -1.14
N PRO A 271 42.99 0.40 -1.09
CA PRO A 271 44.14 -0.49 -0.94
C PRO A 271 43.96 -1.35 0.33
N GLY A 272 44.04 -2.67 0.17
CA GLY A 272 44.14 -3.58 1.31
C GLY A 272 45.50 -3.50 1.99
N GLY A 273 45.64 -4.11 3.15
CA GLY A 273 46.90 -4.14 3.88
C GLY A 273 46.81 -4.98 5.15
N HIS A 274 47.94 -5.05 5.85
CA HIS A 274 47.98 -5.70 7.16
C HIS A 274 47.38 -4.76 8.22
N SER A 275 46.57 -5.29 9.12
CA SER A 275 45.87 -4.50 10.13
C SER A 275 46.76 -3.74 11.11
N SER A 276 48.04 -4.12 11.20
CA SER A 276 49.05 -3.41 12.02
C SER A 276 49.63 -2.14 11.37
N GLU A 277 49.42 -1.94 10.07
CA GLU A 277 49.91 -0.78 9.30
C GLU A 277 48.74 -0.15 8.51
N PRO A 278 47.71 0.36 9.20
CA PRO A 278 46.54 0.90 8.54
C PRO A 278 46.86 2.21 7.83
N GLY A 279 46.33 2.39 6.63
CA GLY A 279 46.37 3.67 5.94
C GLY A 279 45.53 4.73 6.70
N ARG A 280 45.50 5.98 6.18
CA ARG A 280 44.74 7.08 6.80
C ARG A 280 43.23 6.82 6.81
N SER A 281 42.72 6.04 5.86
CA SER A 281 41.31 5.66 5.75
C SER A 281 41.22 4.23 5.25
N THR A 282 40.24 3.49 5.74
CA THR A 282 39.88 2.12 5.30
C THR A 282 38.68 2.17 4.39
N ALA A 283 38.45 1.12 3.59
CA ALA A 283 37.22 1.00 2.79
C ALA A 283 35.98 1.12 3.66
N LEU A 284 35.98 0.50 4.85
CA LEU A 284 34.87 0.57 5.80
C LEU A 284 34.66 1.99 6.37
N GLY A 285 35.76 2.71 6.70
CA GLY A 285 35.64 4.08 7.20
C GLY A 285 35.06 5.04 6.15
N MET A 286 35.50 4.92 4.90
CA MET A 286 34.98 5.71 3.78
C MET A 286 33.51 5.31 3.45
N LEU A 287 33.16 4.02 3.54
CA LEU A 287 31.79 3.58 3.36
C LEU A 287 30.89 4.16 4.44
N SER A 288 31.32 4.16 5.70
CA SER A 288 30.57 4.74 6.80
C SER A 288 30.32 6.24 6.59
N GLU A 289 31.32 6.98 6.08
CA GLU A 289 31.15 8.39 5.72
C GLU A 289 30.12 8.56 4.59
N ALA A 290 30.21 7.75 3.53
CA ALA A 290 29.28 7.78 2.42
C ALA A 290 27.84 7.48 2.86
N VAL A 291 27.64 6.48 3.72
CA VAL A 291 26.34 6.13 4.31
C VAL A 291 25.79 7.30 5.13
N CYS A 292 26.57 7.92 6.01
CA CYS A 292 26.14 9.10 6.76
C CYS A 292 25.72 10.27 5.86
N ARG A 293 26.42 10.46 4.73
CA ARG A 293 26.02 11.48 3.73
C ARG A 293 24.66 11.14 3.11
N VAL A 294 24.43 9.89 2.73
CA VAL A 294 23.13 9.43 2.17
C VAL A 294 22.00 9.65 3.17
N GLU A 295 22.18 9.27 4.44
CA GLU A 295 21.18 9.47 5.48
C GLU A 295 20.90 10.96 5.78
N SER A 296 21.89 11.83 5.60
CA SER A 296 21.73 13.27 5.85
C SER A 296 20.90 13.98 4.78
N VAL A 297 20.74 13.38 3.59
CA VAL A 297 19.97 13.96 2.49
C VAL A 297 18.49 13.75 2.73
N GLN A 298 17.76 14.86 2.91
CA GLN A 298 16.31 14.84 2.98
C GLN A 298 15.74 15.19 1.60
N PRO A 299 15.02 14.26 0.94
CA PRO A 299 14.39 14.55 -0.34
C PRO A 299 13.34 15.67 -0.18
N HIS A 300 13.19 16.49 -1.22
CA HIS A 300 12.16 17.53 -1.22
C HIS A 300 10.78 16.89 -1.24
N PRO A 301 9.94 17.09 -0.20
CA PRO A 301 8.62 16.48 -0.15
C PRO A 301 7.72 17.08 -1.23
N HIS A 302 7.07 16.23 -2.02
CA HIS A 302 5.98 16.62 -2.91
C HIS A 302 4.75 15.76 -2.63
N ILE A 303 3.58 16.36 -2.71
CA ILE A 303 2.32 15.70 -2.37
C ILE A 303 1.61 15.31 -3.66
N LEU A 304 1.50 14.00 -3.89
CA LEU A 304 0.74 13.44 -5.01
C LEU A 304 -0.76 13.77 -4.90
N PRO A 305 -1.49 13.84 -6.04
CA PRO A 305 -2.94 14.07 -6.03
C PRO A 305 -3.71 13.09 -5.14
N ILE A 306 -3.34 11.82 -5.13
CA ILE A 306 -3.97 10.79 -4.30
C ILE A 306 -3.83 11.07 -2.79
N VAL A 307 -2.70 11.61 -2.36
CA VAL A 307 -2.50 12.00 -0.95
C VAL A 307 -3.41 13.18 -0.57
N TRP A 308 -3.66 14.09 -1.52
CA TRP A 308 -4.66 15.14 -1.31
C TRP A 308 -6.08 14.58 -1.16
N ASP A 309 -6.44 13.58 -1.96
CA ASP A 309 -7.73 12.90 -1.85
C ASP A 309 -7.85 12.19 -0.48
N GLN A 310 -6.81 11.50 -0.06
CA GLN A 310 -6.75 10.85 1.25
C GLN A 310 -6.90 11.86 2.41
N LEU A 311 -6.19 13.00 2.33
CA LEU A 311 -6.30 14.06 3.34
C LEU A 311 -7.69 14.69 3.37
N ASP A 312 -8.35 14.87 2.23
CA ASP A 312 -9.71 15.41 2.16
C ASP A 312 -10.74 14.46 2.81
N GLU A 313 -10.63 13.15 2.58
CA GLU A 313 -11.54 12.16 3.16
C GLU A 313 -11.30 11.96 4.68
N THR A 314 -10.04 12.01 5.12
CA THR A 314 -9.68 11.85 6.53
C THR A 314 -9.69 13.14 7.34
N ILE A 315 -10.03 14.28 6.73
CA ILE A 315 -9.88 15.62 7.33
C ILE A 315 -10.57 15.77 8.70
N SER A 316 -11.69 15.09 8.90
CA SER A 316 -12.45 15.15 10.16
C SER A 316 -11.72 14.50 11.35
N THR A 317 -10.76 13.62 11.10
CA THR A 317 -9.99 12.90 12.15
C THR A 317 -8.89 13.74 12.75
N PHE A 318 -8.48 14.83 12.07
CA PHE A 318 -7.36 15.66 12.53
C PHE A 318 -7.78 16.70 13.59
N PRO A 319 -6.87 17.08 14.51
CA PRO A 319 -7.04 18.22 15.38
C PRO A 319 -7.30 19.52 14.61
N PHE A 320 -8.00 20.47 15.23
CA PHE A 320 -8.47 21.69 14.55
C PHE A 320 -7.36 22.44 13.77
N LEU A 321 -6.18 22.60 14.35
CA LEU A 321 -5.08 23.32 13.69
C LEU A 321 -4.60 22.62 12.41
N LYS A 322 -4.38 21.29 12.46
CA LYS A 322 -4.01 20.50 11.27
C LYS A 322 -5.13 20.56 10.22
N ARG A 323 -6.39 20.40 10.65
CA ARG A 323 -7.56 20.48 9.79
C ARG A 323 -7.70 21.85 9.10
N PHE A 324 -7.37 22.96 9.80
CA PHE A 324 -7.36 24.28 9.21
C PHE A 324 -6.41 24.38 8.01
N PHE A 325 -5.20 23.87 8.13
CA PHE A 325 -4.23 23.84 7.02
C PHE A 325 -4.65 22.89 5.91
N ILE A 326 -5.12 21.69 6.22
CA ILE A 326 -5.58 20.70 5.22
C ILE A 326 -6.78 21.24 4.43
N ALA A 327 -7.77 21.86 5.09
CA ALA A 327 -8.92 22.47 4.43
C ALA A 327 -8.52 23.61 3.50
N ASN A 328 -7.37 24.24 3.75
CA ASN A 328 -6.87 25.39 3.00
C ASN A 328 -5.54 25.03 2.30
N LYS A 329 -5.61 24.14 1.28
CA LYS A 329 -4.48 23.56 0.54
C LYS A 329 -3.34 24.54 0.18
N PRO A 330 -3.60 25.80 -0.25
CA PRO A 330 -2.53 26.76 -0.52
C PRO A 330 -1.66 27.06 0.72
N LEU A 331 -2.29 27.15 1.91
CA LEU A 331 -1.56 27.36 3.16
C LEU A 331 -0.74 26.14 3.56
N LEU A 332 -1.28 24.93 3.33
CA LEU A 332 -0.55 23.71 3.61
C LEU A 332 0.71 23.57 2.74
N LYS A 333 0.65 23.95 1.46
CA LYS A 333 1.81 23.94 0.55
C LYS A 333 2.97 24.81 1.04
N LEU A 334 2.67 25.96 1.70
CA LEU A 334 3.68 26.85 2.28
C LEU A 334 4.40 26.24 3.49
N PHE A 335 3.75 25.28 4.20
CA PHE A 335 4.28 24.68 5.43
C PHE A 335 4.55 23.18 5.29
N SER A 336 4.36 22.59 4.12
CA SER A 336 4.43 21.12 3.89
C SER A 336 5.77 20.52 4.31
N GLY A 337 6.89 21.20 4.04
CA GLY A 337 8.23 20.74 4.40
C GLY A 337 8.50 20.56 5.90
N ARG A 338 7.63 21.10 6.80
CA ARG A 338 7.73 20.90 8.25
C ARG A 338 6.75 19.86 8.80
N ILE A 339 5.70 19.54 8.05
CA ILE A 339 4.58 18.69 8.51
C ILE A 339 4.78 17.22 8.11
N PHE A 340 5.49 16.94 7.01
CA PHE A 340 5.64 15.60 6.41
C PHE A 340 7.09 15.08 6.42
N ARG A 341 7.90 15.48 7.40
CA ARG A 341 9.32 15.16 7.47
C ARG A 341 9.64 13.69 7.80
N ASP A 342 8.68 12.96 8.37
CA ASP A 342 8.95 11.68 9.02
C ASP A 342 8.58 10.43 8.15
N ASP A 343 8.13 10.63 6.89
CA ASP A 343 7.58 9.52 6.08
C ASP A 343 8.59 8.84 5.12
N ALA A 344 9.87 9.23 5.14
CA ALA A 344 10.91 8.59 4.33
C ALA A 344 11.82 7.72 5.20
N ALA A 345 11.49 6.44 5.35
CA ALA A 345 12.36 5.48 6.02
C ALA A 345 13.25 4.75 5.01
N THR A 346 14.55 4.77 5.25
CA THR A 346 15.55 3.95 4.53
C THR A 346 16.05 2.89 5.51
N LYS A 347 15.96 1.61 5.16
CA LYS A 347 16.61 0.53 5.92
C LYS A 347 17.93 0.17 5.26
N MET A 348 18.96 -0.09 6.05
CA MET A 348 20.27 -0.51 5.59
C MET A 348 20.61 -1.88 6.12
N ASP A 349 21.25 -2.68 5.28
CA ASP A 349 21.86 -3.96 5.65
C ASP A 349 23.33 -3.97 5.25
N GLY A 350 24.22 -4.46 6.12
CA GLY A 350 25.65 -4.45 5.90
C GLY A 350 26.32 -5.79 6.19
N SER A 351 27.25 -6.23 5.31
CA SER A 351 28.05 -7.44 5.51
C SER A 351 29.54 -7.12 5.71
N PHE A 352 30.21 -7.87 6.61
CA PHE A 352 31.62 -7.66 6.98
C PHE A 352 32.47 -8.89 6.62
N PRO A 353 33.67 -8.70 6.05
CA PRO A 353 34.62 -9.78 5.84
C PRO A 353 35.47 -10.10 7.09
N ALA A 354 36.19 -11.23 7.04
CA ALA A 354 36.88 -11.87 8.13
C ALA A 354 37.83 -11.02 8.94
N LEU A 355 37.95 -11.33 10.23
CA LEU A 355 38.90 -10.78 11.21
C LEU A 355 40.35 -10.98 10.76
N ASN A 356 41.17 -9.95 10.79
CA ASN A 356 42.64 -9.90 10.58
C ASN A 356 43.16 -9.42 9.21
N MET A 357 42.30 -8.99 8.29
CA MET A 357 42.74 -8.29 7.05
C MET A 357 41.90 -7.03 6.89
N LEU A 358 42.54 -5.94 6.45
CA LEU A 358 41.83 -4.76 6.00
C LEU A 358 41.08 -5.10 4.69
N PRO A 359 39.78 -4.93 4.60
CA PRO A 359 39.02 -5.24 3.39
C PRO A 359 39.45 -4.32 2.25
N GLN A 360 39.65 -4.89 1.06
CA GLN A 360 39.92 -4.12 -0.17
C GLN A 360 38.68 -3.46 -0.72
N SER A 361 37.49 -3.95 -0.34
CA SER A 361 36.21 -3.35 -0.68
C SER A 361 35.23 -3.47 0.49
N ALA A 362 34.32 -2.53 0.57
CA ALA A 362 33.16 -2.55 1.45
C ALA A 362 31.94 -2.08 0.66
N CYS A 363 30.78 -2.65 0.93
CA CYS A 363 29.56 -2.23 0.25
C CYS A 363 28.39 -2.08 1.23
N ALA A 364 27.43 -1.23 0.85
CA ALA A 364 26.14 -1.07 1.51
C ALA A 364 25.03 -1.16 0.47
N TYR A 365 23.91 -1.78 0.87
CA TYR A 365 22.70 -1.84 0.07
C TYR A 365 21.66 -0.89 0.67
N PHE A 366 20.89 -0.24 -0.21
CA PHE A 366 19.83 0.70 0.14
C PHE A 366 18.53 0.24 -0.50
N ASP A 367 17.52 0.01 0.33
CA ASP A 367 16.13 -0.16 -0.10
C ASP A 367 15.48 1.22 -0.18
N ALA A 368 15.05 1.62 -1.38
CA ALA A 368 14.38 2.89 -1.60
C ALA A 368 12.95 2.67 -2.09
N ARG A 369 12.00 3.31 -1.41
CA ARG A 369 10.57 3.30 -1.75
C ARG A 369 10.20 4.56 -2.51
N LEU A 370 10.33 4.52 -3.84
CA LEU A 370 10.10 5.68 -4.72
C LEU A 370 8.59 5.88 -4.97
N LEU A 371 8.21 7.15 -5.17
CA LEU A 371 6.87 7.46 -5.67
C LEU A 371 6.73 7.00 -7.12
N PRO A 372 5.52 6.63 -7.59
CA PRO A 372 5.30 6.16 -8.97
C PRO A 372 5.80 7.11 -10.06
N SER A 373 5.89 8.40 -9.75
CA SER A 373 6.40 9.43 -10.67
C SER A 373 7.91 9.62 -10.67
N ASP A 374 8.62 9.00 -9.73
CA ASP A 374 10.06 9.24 -9.56
C ASP A 374 10.88 8.15 -10.26
N PRO A 375 11.67 8.50 -11.30
CA PRO A 375 12.50 7.53 -11.99
C PRO A 375 13.69 7.10 -11.11
N PRO A 376 13.97 5.78 -11.02
CA PRO A 376 15.08 5.24 -10.22
C PRO A 376 16.44 5.86 -10.55
N GLU A 377 16.67 6.20 -11.82
CA GLU A 377 17.91 6.80 -12.31
C GLU A 377 18.17 8.20 -11.72
N LYS A 378 17.12 8.88 -11.30
CA LYS A 378 17.25 10.19 -10.63
C LYS A 378 17.90 10.04 -9.27
N LEU A 379 17.47 9.06 -8.48
CA LEU A 379 18.09 8.77 -7.18
C LEU A 379 19.51 8.25 -7.36
N LEU A 380 19.77 7.37 -8.35
CA LEU A 380 21.12 6.90 -8.66
C LEU A 380 22.09 8.06 -8.91
N ARG A 381 21.68 9.02 -9.77
CA ARG A 381 22.51 10.22 -10.02
C ARG A 381 22.77 11.02 -8.76
N SER A 382 21.75 11.20 -7.92
CA SER A 382 21.92 11.91 -6.64
C SER A 382 22.89 11.19 -5.71
N LEU A 383 22.86 9.85 -5.66
CA LEU A 383 23.82 9.05 -4.88
C LEU A 383 25.23 9.19 -5.44
N GLN A 384 25.40 9.12 -6.77
CA GLN A 384 26.69 9.31 -7.43
C GLN A 384 27.30 10.70 -7.16
N GLU A 385 26.48 11.75 -7.26
CA GLU A 385 26.90 13.12 -6.95
C GLU A 385 27.32 13.29 -5.49
N LEU A 386 26.61 12.65 -4.57
CA LEU A 386 26.85 12.75 -3.12
C LEU A 386 28.19 12.15 -2.68
N VAL A 387 28.67 11.15 -3.42
CA VAL A 387 29.90 10.41 -3.11
C VAL A 387 31.01 10.63 -4.12
N ALA A 388 30.89 11.63 -5.00
CA ALA A 388 31.82 11.88 -6.13
C ALA A 388 33.28 12.16 -5.72
N ASP A 389 33.50 12.63 -4.49
CA ASP A 389 34.83 12.87 -3.92
C ASP A 389 35.45 11.66 -3.20
N LEU A 390 34.68 10.55 -3.08
CA LEU A 390 35.11 9.29 -2.51
C LEU A 390 35.46 8.28 -3.61
N PRO A 391 36.32 7.27 -3.36
CA PRO A 391 36.51 6.15 -4.29
C PRO A 391 35.31 5.18 -4.25
N ALA A 392 34.13 5.72 -4.58
CA ALA A 392 32.85 5.09 -4.44
C ALA A 392 32.19 4.89 -5.80
N GLU A 393 31.57 3.74 -5.97
CA GLU A 393 30.70 3.40 -7.09
C GLU A 393 29.28 3.14 -6.57
N ALA A 394 28.30 3.88 -7.12
CA ALA A 394 26.90 3.66 -6.84
C ALA A 394 26.23 3.04 -8.06
N GLU A 395 25.53 1.94 -7.87
CA GLU A 395 24.80 1.19 -8.90
C GLU A 395 23.34 0.95 -8.52
N LEU A 396 22.47 0.89 -9.52
CA LEU A 396 21.08 0.45 -9.38
C LEU A 396 21.06 -1.07 -9.56
N VAL A 397 20.86 -1.80 -8.46
CA VAL A 397 20.83 -3.28 -8.46
C VAL A 397 19.50 -3.79 -9.02
N SER A 398 18.41 -3.21 -8.52
CA SER A 398 17.07 -3.54 -8.98
C SER A 398 16.23 -2.27 -9.15
N PRO A 399 15.73 -1.99 -10.37
CA PRO A 399 14.83 -0.88 -10.59
C PRO A 399 13.42 -1.14 -10.01
N GLY A 400 13.10 -2.39 -9.62
CA GLY A 400 11.77 -2.82 -9.24
C GLY A 400 10.75 -2.72 -10.39
N GLU A 401 9.56 -3.23 -10.16
CA GLU A 401 8.47 -3.18 -11.13
C GLU A 401 7.93 -1.75 -11.28
N GLU A 402 7.47 -1.41 -12.50
CA GLU A 402 6.82 -0.13 -12.73
C GLU A 402 5.54 -0.02 -11.91
N SER A 403 5.40 1.08 -11.20
CA SER A 403 4.21 1.39 -10.41
C SER A 403 3.45 2.56 -11.03
N PHE A 404 2.12 2.46 -11.03
CA PHE A 404 1.23 3.55 -11.46
C PHE A 404 0.08 3.72 -10.45
N ILE A 405 -0.63 4.84 -10.58
CA ILE A 405 -1.82 5.11 -9.76
C ILE A 405 -3.06 4.87 -10.62
N THR A 406 -3.87 3.90 -10.25
CA THR A 406 -5.15 3.60 -10.89
C THR A 406 -6.06 4.84 -10.85
N SER A 407 -6.66 5.17 -11.98
CA SER A 407 -7.57 6.30 -12.08
C SER A 407 -8.91 6.02 -11.40
N LYS A 408 -9.41 6.96 -10.60
CA LYS A 408 -10.77 6.90 -10.03
C LYS A 408 -11.89 6.88 -11.07
N LYS A 409 -11.58 7.11 -12.35
CA LYS A 409 -12.52 7.03 -13.46
C LYS A 409 -12.72 5.61 -13.97
N GLN A 410 -11.89 4.66 -13.58
CA GLN A 410 -11.99 3.27 -14.00
C GLN A 410 -13.37 2.68 -13.64
N PRO A 411 -14.03 1.98 -14.57
CA PRO A 411 -15.35 1.38 -14.32
C PRO A 411 -15.33 0.38 -13.15
N MET A 412 -14.25 -0.42 -13.04
CA MET A 412 -14.11 -1.42 -11.97
C MET A 412 -13.90 -0.79 -10.60
N TYR A 413 -13.21 0.35 -10.51
CA TYR A 413 -13.16 1.12 -9.26
C TYR A 413 -14.56 1.57 -8.83
N ARG A 414 -15.39 2.07 -9.75
CA ARG A 414 -16.78 2.45 -9.46
C ARG A 414 -17.64 1.25 -9.04
N LEU A 415 -17.42 0.09 -9.66
CA LEU A 415 -18.11 -1.14 -9.28
C LEU A 415 -17.74 -1.56 -7.86
N LEU A 416 -16.46 -1.47 -7.48
CA LEU A 416 -15.99 -1.70 -6.11
C LEU A 416 -16.64 -0.72 -5.13
N LEU A 417 -16.66 0.59 -5.45
CA LEU A 417 -17.35 1.60 -4.63
C LEU A 417 -18.84 1.29 -4.44
N GLY A 418 -19.53 0.90 -5.51
CA GLY A 418 -20.94 0.51 -5.45
C GLY A 418 -21.18 -0.76 -4.62
N THR A 419 -20.19 -1.66 -4.56
CA THR A 419 -20.26 -2.85 -3.69
C THR A 419 -20.07 -2.47 -2.21
N ILE A 420 -19.12 -1.58 -1.93
CA ILE A 420 -18.93 -1.05 -0.57
C ILE A 420 -20.17 -0.29 -0.11
N GLU A 421 -20.74 0.60 -0.93
CA GLU A 421 -21.93 1.37 -0.57
C GLU A 421 -23.17 0.48 -0.33
N GLU A 422 -23.35 -0.62 -1.10
CA GLU A 422 -24.42 -1.58 -0.90
C GLU A 422 -24.31 -2.29 0.45
N LEU A 423 -23.11 -2.75 0.79
CA LEU A 423 -22.86 -3.50 2.01
C LEU A 423 -22.71 -2.60 3.25
N TYR A 424 -22.14 -1.43 3.08
CA TYR A 424 -21.80 -0.46 4.13
C TYR A 424 -22.24 0.95 3.75
N PRO A 425 -23.56 1.24 3.77
CA PRO A 425 -24.07 2.52 3.32
C PRO A 425 -23.41 3.71 4.02
N ARG A 426 -22.95 4.68 3.23
CA ARG A 426 -22.27 5.91 3.67
C ARG A 426 -20.92 5.68 4.39
N LEU A 427 -20.31 4.51 4.24
CA LEU A 427 -18.94 4.31 4.71
C LEU A 427 -17.98 5.15 3.85
N PRO A 428 -17.13 6.00 4.43
CA PRO A 428 -16.12 6.71 3.67
C PRO A 428 -15.18 5.73 2.97
N VAL A 429 -14.85 6.01 1.70
CA VAL A 429 -13.84 5.27 0.95
C VAL A 429 -12.65 6.19 0.71
N ILE A 430 -11.50 5.75 1.15
CA ILE A 430 -10.26 6.52 1.16
C ILE A 430 -9.30 5.90 0.16
N PRO A 431 -9.07 6.54 -1.00
CA PRO A 431 -8.03 6.12 -1.92
C PRO A 431 -6.67 6.39 -1.29
N THR A 432 -5.78 5.40 -1.31
CA THR A 432 -4.46 5.49 -0.68
C THR A 432 -3.35 5.02 -1.61
N LEU A 433 -2.14 5.51 -1.36
CA LEU A 433 -0.91 4.98 -1.92
C LEU A 433 -0.32 4.00 -0.90
N MET A 434 -0.15 2.74 -1.31
CA MET A 434 0.44 1.72 -0.45
C MET A 434 1.93 1.98 -0.25
N THR A 435 2.41 1.70 0.96
CA THR A 435 3.85 1.77 1.30
C THR A 435 4.54 0.43 1.10
N ALA A 436 3.84 -0.67 1.34
CA ALA A 436 4.25 -2.02 1.00
C ALA A 436 4.02 -2.30 -0.49
N SER A 437 4.66 -3.33 -1.00
CA SER A 437 4.51 -3.80 -2.38
C SER A 437 3.91 -5.20 -2.35
N GLU A 438 2.78 -5.37 -3.04
CA GLU A 438 2.04 -6.60 -3.11
C GLU A 438 2.25 -7.28 -4.49
N ASP A 439 1.85 -8.54 -4.64
CA ASP A 439 1.97 -9.33 -5.87
C ASP A 439 1.31 -8.68 -7.10
N ALA A 440 0.30 -7.82 -6.88
CA ALA A 440 -0.39 -7.09 -7.95
C ALA A 440 0.53 -6.27 -8.86
N ARG A 441 1.72 -5.87 -8.39
CA ARG A 441 2.71 -5.12 -9.19
C ARG A 441 3.16 -5.88 -10.44
N HIS A 442 3.25 -7.22 -10.34
CA HIS A 442 3.66 -8.08 -11.45
C HIS A 442 2.67 -8.09 -12.61
N TYR A 443 1.41 -7.73 -12.36
CA TYR A 443 0.34 -7.69 -13.37
C TYR A 443 0.15 -6.29 -13.98
N SER A 444 1.09 -5.36 -13.79
CA SER A 444 0.99 -3.97 -14.27
C SER A 444 0.88 -3.85 -15.80
N SER A 445 1.49 -4.77 -16.57
CA SER A 445 1.36 -4.83 -18.02
C SER A 445 0.03 -5.42 -18.51
N LEU A 446 -0.75 -6.03 -17.61
CA LEU A 446 -1.98 -6.76 -17.93
C LEU A 446 -3.26 -6.00 -17.57
N SER A 447 -3.18 -4.87 -16.88
CA SER A 447 -4.36 -4.09 -16.48
C SER A 447 -4.03 -2.63 -16.19
N ASP A 448 -4.91 -1.72 -16.64
CA ASP A 448 -4.91 -0.31 -16.27
C ASP A 448 -5.69 -0.04 -14.95
N CYS A 449 -6.27 -1.07 -14.35
CA CYS A 449 -7.04 -0.98 -13.11
C CYS A 449 -6.56 -2.02 -12.10
N ILE A 450 -5.58 -1.63 -11.29
CA ILE A 450 -5.05 -2.45 -10.21
C ILE A 450 -5.47 -1.81 -8.89
N LEU A 451 -6.21 -2.58 -8.08
CA LEU A 451 -6.73 -2.17 -6.79
C LEU A 451 -6.23 -3.12 -5.71
N ARG A 452 -5.83 -2.58 -4.58
CA ARG A 452 -5.41 -3.34 -3.42
C ARG A 452 -6.44 -3.16 -2.33
N PHE A 453 -7.24 -4.20 -2.10
CA PHE A 453 -8.32 -4.15 -1.13
C PHE A 453 -8.71 -5.55 -0.64
N ALA A 454 -8.28 -5.87 0.57
CA ALA A 454 -8.76 -7.00 1.33
C ALA A 454 -10.03 -6.59 2.10
N PRO A 455 -11.20 -7.18 1.86
CA PRO A 455 -12.43 -6.77 2.52
C PRO A 455 -12.55 -7.28 3.97
N ILE A 456 -11.44 -7.25 4.72
CA ILE A 456 -11.34 -7.57 6.14
C ILE A 456 -11.27 -6.30 6.98
N THR A 457 -11.59 -6.41 8.27
CA THR A 457 -11.47 -5.29 9.21
C THR A 457 -10.13 -5.38 9.94
N LEU A 458 -9.35 -4.31 9.90
CA LEU A 458 -8.11 -4.17 10.67
C LEU A 458 -8.40 -3.58 12.05
N GLY A 459 -7.64 -4.03 13.06
CA GLY A 459 -7.73 -3.59 14.45
C GLY A 459 -8.15 -4.71 15.39
N GLN A 460 -8.20 -4.41 16.70
CA GLN A 460 -8.42 -5.41 17.76
C GLN A 460 -9.68 -6.26 17.60
N GLU A 461 -10.73 -5.72 16.98
CA GLU A 461 -12.00 -6.44 16.78
C GLU A 461 -12.04 -7.24 15.47
N GLY A 462 -11.13 -6.95 14.53
CA GLY A 462 -11.12 -7.59 13.21
C GLY A 462 -9.96 -8.56 13.02
N GLY A 463 -8.75 -8.05 12.95
CA GLY A 463 -7.52 -8.80 12.77
C GLY A 463 -6.31 -7.94 13.07
N ALA A 464 -5.24 -8.55 13.57
CA ALA A 464 -4.03 -7.84 13.97
C ALA A 464 -2.81 -8.76 13.99
N ASN A 465 -1.65 -8.15 14.26
CA ASN A 465 -0.36 -8.80 14.51
C ASN A 465 0.23 -9.51 13.28
N THR A 466 0.00 -8.96 12.09
CA THR A 466 0.65 -9.46 10.87
C THR A 466 2.17 -9.47 11.06
N HIS A 467 2.82 -10.61 10.73
CA HIS A 467 4.26 -10.88 10.93
C HIS A 467 4.75 -10.91 12.38
N GLU A 468 3.85 -10.75 13.36
CA GLU A 468 4.16 -10.85 14.79
C GLU A 468 3.59 -12.15 15.39
N GLY A 469 3.89 -12.44 16.67
CA GLY A 469 3.24 -13.50 17.42
C GLY A 469 1.76 -13.17 17.67
N ASP A 470 0.96 -14.21 17.89
CA ASP A 470 -0.49 -14.06 18.13
C ASP A 470 -1.23 -13.35 16.97
N GLU A 471 -0.84 -13.61 15.73
CA GLU A 471 -1.59 -13.20 14.54
C GLU A 471 -2.97 -13.86 14.55
N TYR A 472 -4.02 -13.09 14.24
CA TYR A 472 -5.39 -13.59 14.18
C TYR A 472 -6.27 -12.82 13.21
N LEU A 473 -7.34 -13.50 12.76
CA LEU A 473 -8.47 -12.88 12.06
C LEU A 473 -9.76 -13.26 12.80
N SER A 474 -10.66 -12.27 13.05
CA SER A 474 -11.95 -12.58 13.66
C SER A 474 -12.86 -13.32 12.69
N GLU A 475 -13.65 -14.27 13.21
CA GLU A 475 -14.64 -15.03 12.43
C GLU A 475 -15.66 -14.09 11.76
N GLN A 476 -16.06 -13.03 12.47
CA GLN A 476 -16.96 -12.00 11.91
C GLN A 476 -16.33 -11.30 10.71
N SER A 477 -15.07 -10.86 10.81
CA SER A 477 -14.37 -10.18 9.71
C SER A 477 -14.22 -11.10 8.50
N LEU A 478 -13.86 -12.36 8.73
CA LEU A 478 -13.77 -13.37 7.67
C LEU A 478 -15.11 -13.61 6.98
N GLY A 479 -16.20 -13.79 7.76
CA GLY A 479 -17.54 -13.98 7.22
C GLY A 479 -18.03 -12.80 6.38
N LEU A 480 -17.74 -11.57 6.84
CA LEU A 480 -18.03 -10.34 6.08
C LEU A 480 -17.20 -10.25 4.78
N ALA A 481 -15.96 -10.72 4.80
CA ALA A 481 -15.13 -10.80 3.59
C ALA A 481 -15.71 -11.79 2.57
N VAL A 482 -16.21 -12.95 3.00
CA VAL A 482 -16.91 -13.91 2.12
C VAL A 482 -18.14 -13.26 1.49
N GLU A 483 -18.98 -12.57 2.27
CA GLU A 483 -20.16 -11.85 1.74
C GLU A 483 -19.78 -10.76 0.75
N PHE A 484 -18.69 -10.05 1.01
CA PHE A 484 -18.19 -9.01 0.13
C PHE A 484 -17.80 -9.58 -1.24
N TYR A 485 -16.92 -10.61 -1.26
CA TYR A 485 -16.52 -11.27 -2.50
C TYR A 485 -17.72 -11.88 -3.23
N ARG A 486 -18.66 -12.50 -2.51
CA ARG A 486 -19.88 -13.02 -3.10
C ARG A 486 -20.72 -11.92 -3.78
N THR A 487 -20.84 -10.76 -3.15
CA THR A 487 -21.57 -9.61 -3.71
C THR A 487 -20.85 -9.01 -4.91
N LEU A 488 -19.53 -8.88 -4.83
CA LEU A 488 -18.70 -8.38 -5.92
C LEU A 488 -18.74 -9.31 -7.15
N MET A 489 -18.52 -10.60 -6.96
CA MET A 489 -18.54 -11.61 -8.04
C MET A 489 -19.89 -11.70 -8.75
N LYS A 490 -21.02 -11.46 -8.05
CA LYS A 490 -22.36 -11.40 -8.67
C LYS A 490 -22.52 -10.24 -9.66
N LYS A 491 -21.71 -9.21 -9.56
CA LYS A 491 -21.75 -8.03 -10.42
C LYS A 491 -20.78 -8.14 -11.62
N LEU A 492 -19.89 -9.11 -11.58
CA LEU A 492 -18.92 -9.42 -12.62
C LEU A 492 -19.51 -10.41 -13.64
#